data_9ad2532ee7acb130745d72b270b460a3
#
_entry.id   9ad2532ee7acb130745d72b270b460a3
#
_cell.length_a   1.000
_cell.length_b   1.000
_cell.length_c   1.000
_cell.angle_alpha   90.00
_cell.angle_beta   90.00
_cell.angle_gamma   90.00
#
_symmetry.space_group_name_H-M   'P 1'
#
loop_
_entity.id
_entity.type
_entity.pdbx_description
1 polymer ?
#
loop_
_entity_poly.entity_id
_entity_poly.type
_entity_poly.pdbx_seq_one_letter_code
_entity_poly.pdbx_strand_id
1 'polypeptide(L)'
;MCLNAPITTTKGDKMKTLLTAILSIMLIAGHADAGDKTALKNEKDKVSYSIGTQIGNNFKNQSMDVDVDLLAKGIKDALTGGKLLMTEKEIKETITALQKDMMAKQAERMKVVAEKNRKEGEAFLADNKKKEGVKTTPSGLQYKVIKDGNGPTPKMADTVAVNYRGTLINGTEFDSSYKREEPATFPVNSVIPGWTEAMQMMKVGSKWHLFVPANLAYGEQGAGPQIGPNSTLIFEVELTAINK
;
A
#
# COMPACT_ATOMS: atom_id res chain seq x y z
N MET A 1 -55.43 -26.31 -4.10
CA MET A 1 -55.87 -26.27 -5.50
C MET A 1 -54.82 -25.44 -6.23
N CYS A 2 -53.80 -26.05 -6.73
CA CYS A 2 -53.50 -26.43 -8.11
C CYS A 2 -53.39 -25.17 -9.00
N LEU A 3 -52.28 -24.84 -9.60
CA LEU A 3 -51.74 -25.45 -10.82
C LEU A 3 -50.29 -25.04 -11.06
N ASN A 4 -49.47 -26.05 -11.31
CA ASN A 4 -48.13 -25.99 -11.92
C ASN A 4 -48.25 -25.61 -13.39
N ALA A 5 -47.33 -24.78 -13.88
CA ALA A 5 -46.99 -24.71 -15.31
C ALA A 5 -45.46 -24.71 -15.44
N PRO A 6 -44.92 -25.52 -16.38
CA PRO A 6 -43.49 -25.76 -16.49
C PRO A 6 -42.76 -24.68 -17.28
N ILE A 7 -41.62 -24.27 -16.78
CA ILE A 7 -40.69 -23.39 -17.49
C ILE A 7 -39.87 -24.24 -18.46
N THR A 8 -40.14 -24.10 -19.73
CA THR A 8 -39.36 -24.70 -20.82
C THR A 8 -38.02 -23.94 -20.98
N THR A 9 -36.97 -24.59 -20.68
CA THR A 9 -35.59 -24.21 -21.00
C THR A 9 -35.33 -24.29 -22.49
N THR A 10 -35.12 -23.14 -23.13
CA THR A 10 -34.46 -23.04 -24.43
C THR A 10 -33.30 -22.06 -24.34
N LYS A 11 -32.19 -22.51 -23.78
CA LYS A 11 -30.94 -21.75 -23.73
C LYS A 11 -29.77 -22.67 -24.08
N GLY A 12 -29.80 -23.26 -25.26
CA GLY A 12 -28.80 -24.22 -25.69
C GLY A 12 -28.30 -24.10 -27.14
N ASP A 13 -28.99 -23.34 -27.99
CA ASP A 13 -28.72 -23.41 -29.44
C ASP A 13 -28.11 -22.14 -30.08
N LYS A 14 -27.86 -21.08 -29.32
CA LYS A 14 -27.22 -19.87 -29.89
C LYS A 14 -25.72 -19.79 -29.72
N MET A 15 -25.11 -20.78 -29.06
CA MET A 15 -23.66 -20.77 -28.80
C MET A 15 -22.84 -21.72 -29.72
N LYS A 16 -23.53 -22.53 -30.53
CA LYS A 16 -22.88 -23.44 -31.48
C LYS A 16 -22.76 -22.89 -32.91
N THR A 17 -23.38 -21.79 -33.23
CA THR A 17 -23.32 -21.17 -34.57
C THR A 17 -22.29 -20.01 -34.64
N LEU A 18 -21.59 -19.69 -33.54
CA LEU A 18 -20.56 -18.64 -33.53
C LEU A 18 -19.14 -19.18 -33.63
N LEU A 19 -18.93 -20.51 -33.64
CA LEU A 19 -17.61 -21.14 -33.64
C LEU A 19 -17.16 -21.72 -35.02
N THR A 20 -17.94 -21.58 -36.07
CA THR A 20 -17.63 -22.12 -37.40
C THR A 20 -17.35 -21.08 -38.48
N ALA A 21 -17.22 -19.79 -38.12
CA ALA A 21 -16.99 -18.73 -39.11
C ALA A 21 -15.59 -18.05 -39.01
N ILE A 22 -14.65 -18.62 -38.25
CA ILE A 22 -13.30 -18.03 -38.10
C ILE A 22 -12.21 -19.01 -38.58
N LEU A 23 -12.48 -19.82 -39.61
CA LEU A 23 -11.45 -20.65 -40.17
C LEU A 23 -11.42 -20.53 -41.70
N SER A 24 -11.35 -19.35 -42.22
CA SER A 24 -10.99 -19.12 -43.64
C SER A 24 -10.69 -17.64 -43.82
N ILE A 25 -9.45 -17.23 -43.67
CA ILE A 25 -8.82 -16.07 -44.33
C ILE A 25 -7.32 -16.12 -44.03
N MET A 26 -6.64 -16.69 -45.02
CA MET A 26 -5.58 -16.14 -45.82
C MET A 26 -4.16 -16.12 -45.27
N LEU A 27 -3.40 -17.03 -45.89
CA LEU A 27 -2.00 -16.74 -46.27
C LEU A 27 -1.99 -15.47 -47.13
N ILE A 28 -1.57 -14.36 -46.54
CA ILE A 28 -0.96 -13.28 -47.27
C ILE A 28 0.43 -13.12 -46.67
N ALA A 29 1.44 -13.56 -47.43
CA ALA A 29 2.82 -13.20 -47.23
C ALA A 29 2.93 -11.67 -47.41
N GLY A 30 2.76 -10.94 -46.31
CA GLY A 30 2.97 -9.50 -46.21
C GLY A 30 4.34 -9.27 -45.58
N HIS A 31 5.24 -8.67 -46.35
CA HIS A 31 6.52 -8.15 -45.91
C HIS A 31 6.33 -7.37 -44.60
N ALA A 32 7.11 -7.74 -43.57
CA ALA A 32 7.18 -7.01 -42.33
C ALA A 32 7.84 -5.63 -42.61
N ASP A 33 7.01 -4.67 -42.93
CA ASP A 33 7.38 -3.26 -42.86
C ASP A 33 7.52 -2.92 -41.38
N ALA A 34 8.73 -2.77 -40.89
CA ALA A 34 9.06 -2.27 -39.57
C ALA A 34 8.77 -0.77 -39.49
N GLY A 35 7.58 -0.33 -39.95
CA GLY A 35 7.10 1.02 -39.84
C GLY A 35 6.78 1.34 -38.38
N ASP A 36 7.32 2.45 -37.92
CA ASP A 36 7.06 3.06 -36.62
C ASP A 36 5.54 3.11 -36.35
N LYS A 37 5.05 2.24 -35.45
CA LYS A 37 3.64 2.17 -35.07
C LYS A 37 3.32 3.32 -34.13
N THR A 38 3.27 4.54 -34.64
CA THR A 38 2.97 5.74 -33.87
C THR A 38 1.50 5.88 -33.46
N ALA A 39 0.60 5.02 -33.96
CA ALA A 39 -0.82 5.04 -33.62
C ALA A 39 -1.34 3.66 -33.21
N LEU A 40 -2.01 3.60 -32.06
CA LEU A 40 -2.71 2.39 -31.56
C LEU A 40 -4.04 2.25 -32.30
N LYS A 41 -4.18 1.22 -33.11
CA LYS A 41 -5.30 1.05 -34.07
C LYS A 41 -6.50 0.28 -33.48
N ASN A 42 -6.26 -0.54 -32.47
CA ASN A 42 -7.26 -1.42 -31.89
C ASN A 42 -7.01 -1.68 -30.40
N GLU A 43 -7.92 -2.39 -29.74
CA GLU A 43 -7.84 -2.69 -28.32
C GLU A 43 -6.61 -3.53 -27.95
N LYS A 44 -6.23 -4.47 -28.81
CA LYS A 44 -5.04 -5.29 -28.60
C LYS A 44 -3.77 -4.43 -28.57
N ASP A 45 -3.66 -3.43 -29.45
CA ASP A 45 -2.52 -2.52 -29.48
C ASP A 45 -2.45 -1.70 -28.18
N LYS A 46 -3.59 -1.18 -27.72
CA LYS A 46 -3.70 -0.42 -26.46
C LYS A 46 -3.29 -1.27 -25.25
N VAL A 47 -3.82 -2.49 -25.15
CA VAL A 47 -3.48 -3.42 -24.05
C VAL A 47 -1.99 -3.74 -24.07
N SER A 48 -1.43 -4.07 -25.23
CA SER A 48 0.00 -4.39 -25.37
C SER A 48 0.90 -3.23 -24.97
N TYR A 49 0.58 -2.02 -25.43
CA TYR A 49 1.31 -0.81 -25.08
C TYR A 49 1.20 -0.46 -23.60
N SER A 50 -0.01 -0.61 -23.03
CA SER A 50 -0.25 -0.38 -21.61
C SER A 50 0.54 -1.33 -20.70
N ILE A 51 0.63 -2.61 -21.07
CA ILE A 51 1.47 -3.59 -20.34
C ILE A 51 2.94 -3.19 -20.45
N GLY A 52 3.41 -2.83 -21.66
CA GLY A 52 4.79 -2.39 -21.85
C GLY A 52 5.15 -1.15 -21.04
N THR A 53 4.27 -0.14 -21.00
CA THR A 53 4.49 1.06 -20.19
C THR A 53 4.51 0.77 -18.70
N GLN A 54 3.67 -0.15 -18.23
CA GLN A 54 3.66 -0.55 -16.82
C GLN A 54 4.95 -1.28 -16.42
N ILE A 55 5.44 -2.18 -17.28
CA ILE A 55 6.73 -2.87 -17.08
C ILE A 55 7.87 -1.86 -17.07
N GLY A 56 7.93 -0.94 -18.05
CA GLY A 56 8.95 0.10 -18.12
C GLY A 56 8.95 1.03 -16.91
N ASN A 57 7.79 1.44 -16.44
CA ASN A 57 7.67 2.25 -15.23
C ASN A 57 8.16 1.48 -13.98
N ASN A 58 7.89 0.18 -13.89
CA ASN A 58 8.41 -0.66 -12.81
C ASN A 58 9.94 -0.70 -12.82
N PHE A 59 10.57 -0.94 -13.97
CA PHE A 59 12.02 -0.94 -14.08
C PHE A 59 12.64 0.41 -13.72
N LYS A 60 12.03 1.51 -14.21
CA LYS A 60 12.45 2.88 -13.86
C LYS A 60 12.39 3.14 -12.37
N ASN A 61 11.28 2.80 -11.73
CA ASN A 61 11.06 3.01 -10.28
C ASN A 61 12.04 2.20 -9.42
N GLN A 62 12.43 1.02 -9.89
CA GLN A 62 13.39 0.15 -9.22
C GLN A 62 14.84 0.44 -9.62
N SER A 63 15.08 1.42 -10.51
CA SER A 63 16.40 1.73 -11.08
C SER A 63 17.06 0.50 -11.70
N MET A 64 16.25 -0.33 -12.38
CA MET A 64 16.73 -1.51 -13.11
C MET A 64 17.25 -1.10 -14.47
N ASP A 65 18.49 -1.45 -14.75
CA ASP A 65 19.10 -1.31 -16.07
C ASP A 65 18.81 -2.58 -16.88
N VAL A 66 18.04 -2.46 -17.96
CA VAL A 66 17.64 -3.56 -18.83
C VAL A 66 17.78 -3.16 -20.31
N ASP A 67 18.23 -4.09 -21.13
CA ASP A 67 18.17 -3.97 -22.58
C ASP A 67 16.72 -4.24 -23.05
N VAL A 68 16.08 -3.20 -23.57
CA VAL A 68 14.66 -3.26 -23.98
C VAL A 68 14.45 -4.18 -25.17
N ASP A 69 15.42 -4.25 -26.12
CA ASP A 69 15.31 -5.09 -27.30
C ASP A 69 15.46 -6.59 -26.94
N LEU A 70 16.41 -6.92 -26.05
CA LEU A 70 16.54 -8.27 -25.51
C LEU A 70 15.34 -8.66 -24.66
N LEU A 71 14.77 -7.76 -23.89
CA LEU A 71 13.54 -8.00 -23.14
C LEU A 71 12.37 -8.32 -24.08
N ALA A 72 12.16 -7.48 -25.11
CA ALA A 72 11.11 -7.71 -26.10
C ALA A 72 11.31 -9.04 -26.85
N LYS A 73 12.57 -9.37 -27.20
CA LYS A 73 12.91 -10.67 -27.80
C LYS A 73 12.57 -11.84 -26.87
N GLY A 74 12.94 -11.76 -25.60
CA GLY A 74 12.63 -12.81 -24.62
C GLY A 74 11.12 -13.05 -24.48
N ILE A 75 10.33 -11.96 -24.44
CA ILE A 75 8.86 -12.05 -24.43
C ILE A 75 8.35 -12.74 -25.71
N LYS A 76 8.86 -12.34 -26.86
CA LYS A 76 8.48 -12.94 -28.15
C LYS A 76 8.81 -14.43 -28.20
N ASP A 77 10.03 -14.81 -27.86
CA ASP A 77 10.48 -16.21 -27.90
C ASP A 77 9.62 -17.09 -26.99
N ALA A 78 9.30 -16.61 -25.78
CA ALA A 78 8.43 -17.33 -24.83
C ALA A 78 6.99 -17.48 -25.35
N LEU A 79 6.41 -16.44 -25.95
CA LEU A 79 5.03 -16.47 -26.46
C LEU A 79 4.88 -17.33 -27.72
N THR A 80 5.92 -17.43 -28.55
CA THR A 80 5.85 -18.17 -29.81
C THR A 80 6.39 -19.61 -29.74
N GLY A 81 6.89 -20.04 -28.58
CA GLY A 81 7.56 -21.33 -28.44
C GLY A 81 8.88 -21.41 -29.20
N GLY A 82 9.50 -20.27 -29.46
CA GLY A 82 10.78 -20.17 -30.17
C GLY A 82 11.95 -20.72 -29.33
N LYS A 83 13.09 -20.92 -30.00
CA LYS A 83 14.32 -21.35 -29.32
C LYS A 83 14.79 -20.21 -28.38
N LEU A 84 14.82 -20.48 -27.09
CA LEU A 84 15.36 -19.56 -26.10
C LEU A 84 16.88 -19.38 -26.25
N LEU A 85 17.40 -18.21 -25.98
CA LEU A 85 18.84 -17.92 -25.97
C LEU A 85 19.56 -18.44 -24.73
N MET A 86 18.81 -18.81 -23.70
CA MET A 86 19.29 -19.34 -22.43
C MET A 86 18.54 -20.62 -22.09
N THR A 87 19.17 -21.52 -21.37
CA THR A 87 18.53 -22.71 -20.79
C THR A 87 17.63 -22.30 -19.62
N GLU A 88 16.65 -23.10 -19.28
CA GLU A 88 15.79 -22.89 -18.09
C GLU A 88 16.60 -22.72 -16.80
N LYS A 89 17.72 -23.51 -16.69
CA LYS A 89 18.62 -23.39 -15.54
C LYS A 89 19.27 -22.02 -15.46
N GLU A 90 19.85 -21.53 -16.57
CA GLU A 90 20.49 -20.22 -16.63
C GLU A 90 19.49 -19.08 -16.37
N ILE A 91 18.27 -19.18 -16.90
CA ILE A 91 17.19 -18.22 -16.61
C ILE A 91 16.89 -18.17 -15.12
N LYS A 92 16.70 -19.35 -14.49
CA LYS A 92 16.40 -19.45 -13.06
C LYS A 92 17.53 -18.89 -12.20
N GLU A 93 18.77 -19.22 -12.50
CA GLU A 93 19.94 -18.73 -11.80
C GLU A 93 20.07 -17.19 -11.91
N THR A 94 19.89 -16.65 -13.10
CA THR A 94 19.94 -15.22 -13.38
C THR A 94 18.83 -14.46 -12.60
N ILE A 95 17.59 -14.95 -12.66
CA ILE A 95 16.47 -14.34 -11.92
C ILE A 95 16.69 -14.42 -10.40
N THR A 96 17.21 -15.56 -9.91
CA THR A 96 17.52 -15.72 -8.47
C THR A 96 18.61 -14.73 -8.02
N ALA A 97 19.67 -14.56 -8.81
CA ALA A 97 20.73 -13.61 -8.53
C ALA A 97 20.20 -12.16 -8.53
N LEU A 98 19.37 -11.81 -9.51
CA LEU A 98 18.73 -10.50 -9.59
C LEU A 98 17.85 -10.24 -8.37
N GLN A 99 17.00 -11.19 -7.97
CA GLN A 99 16.15 -11.06 -6.78
C GLN A 99 16.98 -10.82 -5.52
N LYS A 100 18.08 -11.57 -5.35
CA LYS A 100 18.98 -11.41 -4.20
C LYS A 100 19.61 -10.00 -4.18
N ASP A 101 20.07 -9.50 -5.32
CA ASP A 101 20.66 -8.15 -5.43
C ASP A 101 19.61 -7.07 -5.11
N MET A 102 18.40 -7.22 -5.65
CA MET A 102 17.31 -6.29 -5.37
C MET A 102 16.91 -6.28 -3.89
N MET A 103 16.83 -7.46 -3.24
CA MET A 103 16.56 -7.56 -1.80
C MET A 103 17.68 -6.88 -0.98
N ALA A 104 18.94 -7.07 -1.35
CA ALA A 104 20.06 -6.44 -0.67
C ALA A 104 20.03 -4.91 -0.81
N LYS A 105 19.77 -4.40 -2.02
CA LYS A 105 19.63 -2.97 -2.27
C LYS A 105 18.43 -2.36 -1.52
N GLN A 106 17.30 -3.08 -1.48
CA GLN A 106 16.12 -2.66 -0.72
C GLN A 106 16.42 -2.60 0.79
N ALA A 107 17.08 -3.63 1.34
CA ALA A 107 17.46 -3.67 2.75
C ALA A 107 18.39 -2.50 3.11
N GLU A 108 19.35 -2.17 2.25
CA GLU A 108 20.25 -1.05 2.47
C GLU A 108 19.51 0.31 2.43
N ARG A 109 18.62 0.50 1.45
CA ARG A 109 17.75 1.69 1.40
C ARG A 109 16.91 1.83 2.67
N MET A 110 16.33 0.73 3.14
CA MET A 110 15.54 0.74 4.38
C MET A 110 16.37 1.10 5.60
N LYS A 111 17.62 0.65 5.71
CA LYS A 111 18.54 1.06 6.80
C LYS A 111 18.83 2.57 6.76
N VAL A 112 19.09 3.12 5.57
CA VAL A 112 19.34 4.56 5.44
C VAL A 112 18.11 5.38 5.85
N VAL A 113 16.92 4.94 5.43
CA VAL A 113 15.65 5.59 5.81
C VAL A 113 15.40 5.45 7.31
N ALA A 114 15.64 4.27 7.88
CA ALA A 114 15.49 4.01 9.32
C ALA A 114 16.35 4.95 10.18
N GLU A 115 17.62 5.09 9.80
CA GLU A 115 18.57 5.95 10.53
C GLU A 115 18.20 7.45 10.38
N LYS A 116 17.80 7.87 9.19
CA LYS A 116 17.28 9.21 8.96
C LYS A 116 16.06 9.50 9.83
N ASN A 117 15.03 8.64 9.76
CA ASN A 117 13.80 8.82 10.53
C ASN A 117 14.07 8.83 12.03
N ARG A 118 14.95 7.97 12.51
CA ARG A 118 15.35 7.92 13.91
C ARG A 118 15.94 9.27 14.37
N LYS A 119 16.94 9.80 13.64
CA LYS A 119 17.59 11.08 13.98
C LYS A 119 16.59 12.25 13.91
N GLU A 120 15.80 12.33 12.88
CA GLU A 120 14.80 13.39 12.71
C GLU A 120 13.71 13.31 13.79
N GLY A 121 13.26 12.10 14.13
CA GLY A 121 12.28 11.86 15.19
C GLY A 121 12.80 12.21 16.58
N GLU A 122 14.03 11.81 16.92
CA GLU A 122 14.68 12.16 18.19
C GLU A 122 14.85 13.68 18.32
N ALA A 123 15.31 14.36 17.27
CA ALA A 123 15.45 15.82 17.25
C ALA A 123 14.09 16.52 17.41
N PHE A 124 13.08 16.06 16.65
CA PHE A 124 11.72 16.56 16.76
C PHE A 124 11.17 16.45 18.19
N LEU A 125 11.28 15.28 18.82
CA LEU A 125 10.78 15.05 20.17
C LEU A 125 11.58 15.84 21.21
N ALA A 126 12.89 15.99 21.05
CA ALA A 126 13.75 16.79 21.92
C ALA A 126 13.35 18.29 21.91
N ASP A 127 12.93 18.80 20.77
CA ASP A 127 12.45 20.18 20.67
C ASP A 127 10.97 20.30 21.07
N ASN A 128 10.16 19.32 20.74
CA ASN A 128 8.74 19.35 21.05
C ASN A 128 8.46 19.34 22.56
N LYS A 129 9.23 18.61 23.37
CA LYS A 129 9.09 18.58 24.84
C LYS A 129 9.30 19.95 25.52
N LYS A 130 9.96 20.90 24.83
CA LYS A 130 10.21 22.26 25.33
C LYS A 130 9.03 23.21 25.07
N LYS A 131 8.07 22.79 24.21
CA LYS A 131 6.93 23.62 23.82
C LYS A 131 5.91 23.70 24.95
N GLU A 132 5.30 24.86 25.09
CA GLU A 132 4.28 25.11 26.12
C GLU A 132 3.11 24.12 26.03
N GLY A 133 2.74 23.56 27.16
CA GLY A 133 1.63 22.62 27.31
C GLY A 133 1.97 21.18 26.86
N VAL A 134 3.18 20.89 26.36
CA VAL A 134 3.61 19.53 26.05
C VAL A 134 4.09 18.84 27.31
N LYS A 135 3.57 17.65 27.56
CA LYS A 135 3.95 16.76 28.66
C LYS A 135 4.59 15.49 28.10
N THR A 136 5.50 14.88 28.86
CA THR A 136 6.18 13.64 28.49
C THR A 136 5.94 12.60 29.58
N THR A 137 5.54 11.40 29.19
CA THR A 137 5.40 10.27 30.09
C THR A 137 6.72 9.52 30.29
N PRO A 138 6.84 8.62 31.28
CA PRO A 138 8.03 7.80 31.48
C PRO A 138 8.39 6.90 30.29
N SER A 139 7.40 6.50 29.47
CA SER A 139 7.62 5.70 28.25
C SER A 139 8.24 6.50 27.09
N GLY A 140 8.22 7.85 27.20
CA GLY A 140 8.63 8.76 26.15
C GLY A 140 7.50 9.27 25.25
N LEU A 141 6.26 8.84 25.47
CA LEU A 141 5.09 9.45 24.80
C LEU A 141 5.02 10.91 25.17
N GLN A 142 4.86 11.79 24.18
CA GLN A 142 4.57 13.20 24.42
C GLN A 142 3.13 13.51 24.01
N TYR A 143 2.49 14.37 24.77
CA TYR A 143 1.11 14.80 24.48
C TYR A 143 0.87 16.26 24.88
N LYS A 144 -0.09 16.87 24.20
CA LYS A 144 -0.63 18.17 24.53
C LYS A 144 -2.14 18.09 24.58
N VAL A 145 -2.72 18.50 25.72
CA VAL A 145 -4.17 18.60 25.87
C VAL A 145 -4.64 19.84 25.11
N ILE A 146 -5.52 19.66 24.14
CA ILE A 146 -6.14 20.73 23.35
C ILE A 146 -7.50 21.09 23.94
N LYS A 147 -8.24 20.07 24.39
CA LYS A 147 -9.54 20.21 25.06
C LYS A 147 -9.63 19.15 26.15
N ASP A 148 -10.01 19.55 27.33
CA ASP A 148 -10.30 18.63 28.42
C ASP A 148 -11.67 17.96 28.22
N GLY A 149 -11.76 16.68 28.57
CA GLY A 149 -13.00 15.93 28.65
C GLY A 149 -13.50 15.85 30.11
N ASN A 150 -14.78 15.63 30.27
CA ASN A 150 -15.42 15.44 31.58
C ASN A 150 -16.04 14.05 31.77
N GLY A 151 -15.97 13.20 30.76
CA GLY A 151 -16.49 11.81 30.82
C GLY A 151 -15.52 10.85 31.50
N PRO A 152 -15.86 9.55 31.52
CA PRO A 152 -15.01 8.50 32.08
C PRO A 152 -13.73 8.31 31.28
N THR A 153 -12.74 7.68 31.91
CA THR A 153 -11.48 7.28 31.26
C THR A 153 -11.56 5.80 30.85
N PRO A 154 -11.16 5.43 29.63
CA PRO A 154 -11.17 4.06 29.16
C PRO A 154 -10.22 3.15 29.97
N LYS A 155 -10.61 1.88 30.08
CA LYS A 155 -9.76 0.82 30.59
C LYS A 155 -9.14 0.02 29.44
N MET A 156 -8.14 -0.79 29.74
CA MET A 156 -7.44 -1.64 28.77
C MET A 156 -8.38 -2.56 27.94
N ALA A 157 -9.45 -3.08 28.59
CA ALA A 157 -10.40 -3.99 27.95
C ALA A 157 -11.55 -3.29 27.20
N ASP A 158 -11.63 -1.97 27.28
CA ASP A 158 -12.72 -1.22 26.66
C ASP A 158 -12.47 -1.05 25.16
N THR A 159 -13.55 -0.79 24.45
CA THR A 159 -13.54 -0.35 23.06
C THR A 159 -13.86 1.15 23.02
N VAL A 160 -13.12 1.93 22.26
CA VAL A 160 -13.29 3.38 22.17
C VAL A 160 -13.69 3.81 20.77
N ALA A 161 -14.51 4.85 20.69
CA ALA A 161 -14.78 5.58 19.46
C ALA A 161 -13.98 6.89 19.49
N VAL A 162 -13.26 7.18 18.40
CA VAL A 162 -12.37 8.33 18.30
C VAL A 162 -12.47 9.01 16.93
N ASN A 163 -12.37 10.33 16.91
CA ASN A 163 -11.97 11.04 15.70
C ASN A 163 -10.46 11.25 15.77
N TYR A 164 -9.77 11.01 14.66
CA TYR A 164 -8.33 11.17 14.62
C TYR A 164 -7.80 11.55 13.25
N ARG A 165 -6.62 12.14 13.28
CA ARG A 165 -5.79 12.39 12.11
C ARG A 165 -4.34 12.05 12.45
N GLY A 166 -3.72 11.18 11.66
CA GLY A 166 -2.34 10.77 11.80
C GLY A 166 -1.45 11.36 10.72
N THR A 167 -0.32 11.97 11.12
CA THR A 167 0.68 12.54 10.22
C THR A 167 2.09 12.13 10.60
N LEU A 168 2.99 12.10 9.63
CA LEU A 168 4.43 12.08 9.86
C LEU A 168 4.91 13.46 10.35
N ILE A 169 6.14 13.53 10.86
CA ILE A 169 6.73 14.80 11.33
C ILE A 169 6.87 15.86 10.22
N ASN A 170 6.91 15.47 8.96
CA ASN A 170 6.91 16.37 7.80
C ASN A 170 5.52 16.85 7.38
N GLY A 171 4.46 16.47 8.13
CA GLY A 171 3.07 16.85 7.85
C GLY A 171 2.33 15.95 6.87
N THR A 172 2.97 14.93 6.30
CA THR A 172 2.30 13.96 5.41
C THR A 172 1.26 13.18 6.20
N GLU A 173 0.00 13.28 5.81
CA GLU A 173 -1.10 12.53 6.41
C GLU A 173 -1.11 11.11 5.86
N PHE A 174 -1.13 10.12 6.77
CA PHE A 174 -1.18 8.71 6.40
C PHE A 174 -2.53 8.06 6.73
N ASP A 175 -3.28 8.60 7.69
CA ASP A 175 -4.62 8.11 8.02
C ASP A 175 -5.46 9.19 8.73
N SER A 176 -6.80 9.11 8.55
CA SER A 176 -7.75 10.04 9.16
C SER A 176 -9.16 9.47 9.19
N SER A 177 -9.83 9.53 10.34
CA SER A 177 -11.25 9.21 10.46
C SER A 177 -12.14 10.27 9.79
N TYR A 178 -11.69 11.52 9.76
CA TYR A 178 -12.44 12.61 9.15
C TYR A 178 -12.73 12.40 7.66
N LYS A 179 -11.86 11.65 6.95
CA LYS A 179 -12.10 11.28 5.54
C LYS A 179 -13.21 10.25 5.36
N ARG A 180 -13.55 9.52 6.41
CA ARG A 180 -14.62 8.51 6.41
C ARG A 180 -15.94 9.07 6.95
N GLU A 181 -15.93 10.33 7.42
CA GLU A 181 -17.08 11.05 7.99
C GLU A 181 -17.72 10.39 9.21
N GLU A 182 -17.01 9.44 9.83
CA GLU A 182 -17.46 8.70 11.02
C GLU A 182 -16.30 8.44 12.00
N PRO A 183 -16.54 8.42 13.32
CA PRO A 183 -15.55 8.02 14.29
C PRO A 183 -15.11 6.56 14.07
N ALA A 184 -13.81 6.33 14.19
CA ALA A 184 -13.28 4.97 14.14
C ALA A 184 -13.37 4.32 15.51
N THR A 185 -13.64 3.00 15.52
CA THR A 185 -13.80 2.22 16.75
C THR A 185 -12.65 1.23 16.89
N PHE A 186 -11.98 1.24 18.07
CA PHE A 186 -10.84 0.38 18.36
C PHE A 186 -10.91 -0.20 19.78
N PRO A 187 -10.58 -1.48 20.00
CA PRO A 187 -10.22 -2.00 21.32
C PRO A 187 -8.93 -1.31 21.81
N VAL A 188 -8.92 -0.81 23.05
CA VAL A 188 -7.77 -0.08 23.62
C VAL A 188 -6.48 -0.91 23.60
N ASN A 189 -6.58 -2.21 23.74
CA ASN A 189 -5.44 -3.15 23.73
C ASN A 189 -4.99 -3.59 22.32
N SER A 190 -5.65 -3.12 21.26
CA SER A 190 -5.37 -3.55 19.87
C SER A 190 -4.80 -2.45 18.98
N VAL A 191 -4.42 -1.33 19.58
CA VAL A 191 -3.77 -0.20 18.89
C VAL A 191 -2.28 -0.13 19.26
N ILE A 192 -1.54 0.78 18.65
CA ILE A 192 -0.12 0.99 18.98
C ILE A 192 0.07 1.37 20.45
N PRO A 193 1.19 0.97 21.10
CA PRO A 193 1.43 1.19 22.52
C PRO A 193 1.21 2.63 22.98
N GLY A 194 1.64 3.61 22.20
CA GLY A 194 1.44 5.03 22.51
C GLY A 194 -0.04 5.44 22.58
N TRP A 195 -0.90 4.83 21.75
CA TRP A 195 -2.34 5.05 21.84
C TRP A 195 -2.96 4.33 23.03
N THR A 196 -2.56 3.07 23.26
CA THR A 196 -3.01 2.31 24.44
C THR A 196 -2.73 3.09 25.73
N GLU A 197 -1.55 3.70 25.86
CA GLU A 197 -1.17 4.53 27.00
C GLU A 197 -2.01 5.83 27.04
N ALA A 198 -2.10 6.56 25.93
CA ALA A 198 -2.84 7.81 25.86
C ALA A 198 -4.32 7.65 26.21
N MET A 199 -4.99 6.59 25.66
CA MET A 199 -6.41 6.36 25.89
C MET A 199 -6.73 6.14 27.37
N GLN A 200 -5.83 5.48 28.10
CA GLN A 200 -6.00 5.26 29.55
C GLN A 200 -5.76 6.51 30.40
N MET A 201 -5.30 7.61 29.80
CA MET A 201 -5.15 8.93 30.43
C MET A 201 -6.22 9.93 29.98
N MET A 202 -6.79 9.74 28.78
CA MET A 202 -7.80 10.62 28.21
C MET A 202 -9.18 10.39 28.85
N LYS A 203 -9.96 11.46 28.97
CA LYS A 203 -11.38 11.38 29.33
C LYS A 203 -12.24 11.50 28.09
N VAL A 204 -13.40 10.86 28.08
CA VAL A 204 -14.39 11.07 27.02
C VAL A 204 -14.72 12.55 26.89
N GLY A 205 -14.74 13.06 25.65
CA GLY A 205 -14.91 14.47 25.29
C GLY A 205 -13.60 15.25 25.19
N SER A 206 -12.44 14.64 25.51
CA SER A 206 -11.14 15.31 25.37
C SER A 206 -10.57 15.21 23.95
N LYS A 207 -9.76 16.19 23.61
CA LYS A 207 -8.98 16.22 22.36
C LYS A 207 -7.51 16.49 22.66
N TRP A 208 -6.65 15.61 22.20
CA TRP A 208 -5.22 15.68 22.46
C TRP A 208 -4.41 15.64 21.17
N HIS A 209 -3.25 16.30 21.19
CA HIS A 209 -2.17 15.97 20.26
C HIS A 209 -1.24 14.95 20.92
N LEU A 210 -0.96 13.89 20.23
CA LEU A 210 -0.01 12.85 20.63
C LEU A 210 1.21 12.90 19.71
N PHE A 211 2.40 12.82 20.29
CA PHE A 211 3.66 12.72 19.56
C PHE A 211 4.30 11.41 20.00
N VAL A 212 4.19 10.41 19.13
CA VAL A 212 4.46 9.01 19.46
C VAL A 212 5.82 8.63 18.92
N PRO A 213 6.82 8.35 19.77
CA PRO A 213 8.11 7.86 19.30
C PRO A 213 7.97 6.48 18.64
N ALA A 214 8.88 6.13 17.76
CA ALA A 214 8.80 4.94 16.94
C ALA A 214 8.61 3.64 17.75
N ASN A 215 9.27 3.51 18.90
CA ASN A 215 9.16 2.34 19.78
C ASN A 215 7.77 2.18 20.43
N LEU A 216 6.96 3.22 20.46
CA LEU A 216 5.56 3.20 20.88
C LEU A 216 4.58 3.20 19.71
N ALA A 217 5.09 3.09 18.47
CA ALA A 217 4.33 3.03 17.23
C ALA A 217 4.66 1.73 16.45
N TYR A 218 5.25 1.84 15.27
CA TYR A 218 5.52 0.69 14.39
C TYR A 218 7.00 0.26 14.36
N GLY A 219 7.86 0.91 15.15
CA GLY A 219 9.25 0.53 15.33
C GLY A 219 10.09 0.51 14.06
N GLU A 220 11.02 -0.44 14.01
CA GLU A 220 11.98 -0.60 12.91
C GLU A 220 11.35 -1.12 11.61
N GLN A 221 10.15 -1.68 11.67
CA GLN A 221 9.48 -2.22 10.49
C GLN A 221 8.65 -1.18 9.74
N GLY A 222 8.17 -0.13 10.44
CA GLY A 222 7.19 0.79 9.88
C GLY A 222 5.84 0.11 9.61
N ALA A 223 4.97 0.75 8.82
CA ALA A 223 3.67 0.20 8.46
C ALA A 223 3.21 0.71 7.08
N GLY A 224 2.81 -0.22 6.23
CA GLY A 224 2.34 0.09 4.88
C GLY A 224 3.36 0.90 4.05
N PRO A 225 2.91 1.54 2.97
CA PRO A 225 3.82 2.27 2.08
C PRO A 225 4.20 3.67 2.58
N GLN A 226 3.51 4.20 3.59
CA GLN A 226 3.66 5.60 4.02
C GLN A 226 4.44 5.76 5.31
N ILE A 227 4.38 4.79 6.23
CA ILE A 227 5.07 4.86 7.51
C ILE A 227 6.37 4.05 7.41
N GLY A 228 7.45 4.75 7.14
CA GLY A 228 8.78 4.13 7.06
C GLY A 228 9.28 3.62 8.42
N PRO A 229 10.38 2.85 8.43
CA PRO A 229 11.00 2.37 9.66
C PRO A 229 11.42 3.54 10.57
N ASN A 230 11.29 3.35 11.86
CA ASN A 230 11.64 4.31 12.92
C ASN A 230 10.95 5.68 12.80
N SER A 231 9.78 5.74 12.17
CA SER A 231 9.01 6.98 12.06
C SER A 231 8.40 7.39 13.39
N THR A 232 8.66 8.63 13.83
CA THR A 232 7.88 9.30 14.87
C THR A 232 6.57 9.77 14.27
N LEU A 233 5.46 9.52 14.96
CA LEU A 233 4.11 9.83 14.47
C LEU A 233 3.47 10.93 15.28
N ILE A 234 2.66 11.74 14.63
CA ILE A 234 1.86 12.79 15.27
C ILE A 234 0.40 12.45 15.02
N PHE A 235 -0.39 12.49 16.09
CA PHE A 235 -1.84 12.32 15.99
C PHE A 235 -2.56 13.48 16.66
N GLU A 236 -3.62 13.92 16.03
CA GLU A 236 -4.71 14.60 16.68
C GLU A 236 -5.76 13.56 16.99
N VAL A 237 -6.19 13.45 18.26
CA VAL A 237 -7.15 12.44 18.69
C VAL A 237 -8.22 13.10 19.55
N GLU A 238 -9.49 12.84 19.24
CA GLU A 238 -10.65 13.20 20.02
C GLU A 238 -11.37 11.93 20.46
N LEU A 239 -11.41 11.68 21.77
CA LEU A 239 -12.11 10.54 22.36
C LEU A 239 -13.59 10.88 22.50
N THR A 240 -14.43 10.25 21.67
CA THR A 240 -15.88 10.58 21.60
C THR A 240 -16.73 9.69 22.48
N ALA A 241 -16.39 8.41 22.62
CA ALA A 241 -17.16 7.46 23.43
C ALA A 241 -16.33 6.27 23.90
N ILE A 242 -16.84 5.57 24.91
CA ILE A 242 -16.43 4.23 25.33
C ILE A 242 -17.59 3.31 25.02
N ASN A 243 -17.36 2.30 24.18
CA ASN A 243 -18.30 1.24 23.86
C ASN A 243 -17.97 0.03 24.76
N LYS A 244 -18.94 -0.45 25.49
CA LYS A 244 -18.80 -1.61 26.39
C LYS A 244 -19.09 -2.90 25.66
#